data_c34cde6e651fd6d4410f36ea99f34a30
#
_entry.id   c34cde6e651fd6d4410f36ea99f34a30
#
_cell.length_a   1.000
_cell.length_b   1.000
_cell.length_c   1.000
_cell.angle_alpha   90.00
_cell.angle_beta   90.00
_cell.angle_gamma   90.00
#
_symmetry.space_group_name_H-M   'P 1'
#
loop_
_entity.id
_entity.type
_entity.pdbx_description
1 polymer ?
#
loop_
_entity_poly.entity_id
_entity_poly.type
_entity_poly.pdbx_seq_one_letter_code
_entity_poly.pdbx_strand_id
1 'polypeptide(L)'
;MRLLIVEDEQRLADTLRQLLHRQGYTVDVCYDGVSGLDNALTGIYDLLILDVMLPGMNGFQIAQKLRAANVAAPVLMLTAKSSLEDRVHGLDSGADYYLTKPFEPEELLACVRTLLRRSGGPLRESGALTWGDLSLEQGTFTLSCGDREVRLSRREYDLMELLLRNGSQVVTKEQLLVKVWGYDSQAEDNNVEVYISFLRRKLTHLRSTVKIKTLRMLGYCLTQDEEAQP
;
A
#
# COMPACT_ATOMS: atom_id res chain seq x y z
N MET A 1 1.49 -2.58 -3.30
CA MET A 1 1.41 -1.98 -1.95
C MET A 1 2.77 -2.07 -1.28
N ARG A 2 3.20 -1.00 -0.64
CA ARG A 2 4.49 -0.90 0.04
C ARG A 2 4.29 -0.89 1.55
N LEU A 3 5.00 -1.77 2.25
CA LEU A 3 4.90 -1.95 3.70
C LEU A 3 6.23 -1.57 4.35
N LEU A 4 6.17 -1.01 5.56
CA LEU A 4 7.35 -0.81 6.41
C LEU A 4 7.26 -1.75 7.61
N ILE A 5 8.32 -2.49 7.87
CA ILE A 5 8.51 -3.25 9.11
C ILE A 5 9.54 -2.52 9.95
N VAL A 6 9.24 -2.29 11.23
CA VAL A 6 10.19 -1.79 12.22
C VAL A 6 10.28 -2.83 13.34
N GLU A 7 11.37 -3.56 13.37
CA GLU A 7 11.61 -4.72 14.23
C GLU A 7 13.12 -4.86 14.46
N ASP A 8 13.55 -4.87 15.71
CA ASP A 8 14.98 -4.93 16.04
C ASP A 8 15.57 -6.34 15.95
N GLU A 9 14.74 -7.37 16.09
CA GLU A 9 15.18 -8.75 15.87
C GLU A 9 15.31 -9.05 14.36
N GLN A 10 16.54 -8.96 13.84
CA GLN A 10 16.83 -9.10 12.41
C GLN A 10 16.27 -10.40 11.80
N ARG A 11 16.31 -11.52 12.53
CA ARG A 11 15.80 -12.81 12.02
C ARG A 11 14.28 -12.78 11.84
N LEU A 12 13.56 -12.18 12.78
CA LEU A 12 12.11 -12.02 12.68
C LEU A 12 11.77 -11.04 11.55
N ALA A 13 12.43 -9.90 11.49
CA ALA A 13 12.23 -8.90 10.44
C ALA A 13 12.45 -9.48 9.03
N ASP A 14 13.52 -10.25 8.83
CA ASP A 14 13.81 -10.92 7.55
C ASP A 14 12.78 -12.00 7.22
N THR A 15 12.31 -12.74 8.20
CA THR A 15 11.26 -13.76 8.02
C THR A 15 9.94 -13.09 7.60
N LEU A 16 9.54 -12.02 8.27
CA LEU A 16 8.36 -11.23 7.94
C LEU A 16 8.48 -10.62 6.54
N ARG A 17 9.63 -10.05 6.21
CA ARG A 17 9.90 -9.50 4.88
C ARG A 17 9.71 -10.55 3.79
N GLN A 18 10.28 -11.74 3.96
CA GLN A 18 10.13 -12.83 2.99
C GLN A 18 8.70 -13.31 2.86
N LEU A 19 7.99 -13.46 4.00
CA LEU A 19 6.59 -13.87 4.02
C LEU A 19 5.71 -12.89 3.24
N LEU A 20 5.83 -11.61 3.53
CA LEU A 20 5.04 -10.56 2.88
C LEU A 20 5.45 -10.36 1.41
N HIS A 21 6.73 -10.48 1.09
CA HIS A 21 7.21 -10.42 -0.30
C HIS A 21 6.61 -11.54 -1.16
N ARG A 22 6.46 -12.78 -0.62
CA ARG A 22 5.79 -13.89 -1.31
C ARG A 22 4.32 -13.59 -1.60
N GLN A 23 3.67 -12.76 -0.78
CA GLN A 23 2.29 -12.29 -1.00
C GLN A 23 2.20 -11.12 -1.97
N GLY A 24 3.34 -10.72 -2.55
CA GLY A 24 3.38 -9.68 -3.55
C GLY A 24 3.51 -8.26 -2.99
N TYR A 25 3.80 -8.05 -1.71
CA TYR A 25 4.08 -6.73 -1.15
C TYR A 25 5.53 -6.31 -1.40
N THR A 26 5.75 -5.02 -1.58
CA THR A 26 7.10 -4.42 -1.47
C THR A 26 7.33 -4.09 0.00
N VAL A 27 8.45 -4.51 0.57
CA VAL A 27 8.68 -4.42 2.02
C VAL A 27 10.04 -3.81 2.29
N ASP A 28 10.05 -2.71 3.03
CA ASP A 28 11.24 -2.11 3.62
C ASP A 28 11.33 -2.49 5.11
N VAL A 29 12.54 -2.50 5.64
CA VAL A 29 12.79 -2.89 7.03
C VAL A 29 13.70 -1.86 7.70
N CYS A 30 13.32 -1.45 8.92
CA CYS A 30 14.15 -0.69 9.85
C CYS A 30 14.33 -1.50 11.14
N TYR A 31 15.49 -1.37 11.78
CA TYR A 31 15.83 -2.15 12.97
C TYR A 31 15.83 -1.31 14.25
N ASP A 32 15.44 -0.04 14.18
CA ASP A 32 15.31 0.87 15.31
C ASP A 32 14.15 1.86 15.11
N GLY A 33 13.66 2.41 16.22
CA GLY A 33 12.48 3.25 16.18
C GLY A 33 12.71 4.64 15.56
N VAL A 34 13.93 5.16 15.57
CA VAL A 34 14.22 6.49 15.00
C VAL A 34 14.20 6.41 13.49
N SER A 35 14.98 5.49 12.91
CA SER A 35 14.97 5.22 11.46
C SER A 35 13.57 4.80 10.99
N GLY A 36 12.84 4.02 11.81
CA GLY A 36 11.47 3.62 11.54
C GLY A 36 10.52 4.80 11.42
N LEU A 37 10.60 5.77 12.34
CA LEU A 37 9.79 6.99 12.28
C LEU A 37 10.14 7.84 11.04
N ASP A 38 11.43 8.07 10.78
CA ASP A 38 11.88 8.90 9.65
C ASP A 38 11.35 8.32 8.32
N ASN A 39 11.46 7.00 8.15
CA ASN A 39 10.90 6.32 6.97
C ASN A 39 9.38 6.44 6.91
N ALA A 40 8.68 6.21 8.02
CA ALA A 40 7.21 6.24 8.06
C ALA A 40 6.63 7.64 7.75
N LEU A 41 7.33 8.72 8.15
CA LEU A 41 6.95 10.11 7.87
C LEU A 41 7.02 10.47 6.38
N THR A 42 7.72 9.69 5.55
CA THR A 42 7.77 9.90 4.10
C THR A 42 6.40 9.73 3.42
N GLY A 43 5.45 9.06 4.08
CA GLY A 43 4.08 8.86 3.58
C GLY A 43 3.94 7.89 2.39
N ILE A 44 5.01 7.14 2.05
CA ILE A 44 4.99 6.21 0.91
C ILE A 44 4.42 4.84 1.24
N TYR A 45 4.26 4.53 2.53
CA TYR A 45 3.83 3.22 2.98
C TYR A 45 2.32 3.12 3.08
N ASP A 46 1.79 1.99 2.64
CA ASP A 46 0.37 1.65 2.68
C ASP A 46 -0.01 0.98 4.01
N LEU A 47 0.97 0.43 4.76
CA LEU A 47 0.82 -0.16 6.08
C LEU A 47 2.16 -0.13 6.81
N LEU A 48 2.12 0.09 8.11
CA LEU A 48 3.26 0.03 9.02
C LEU A 48 3.10 -1.15 9.97
N ILE A 49 4.14 -1.96 10.13
CA ILE A 49 4.21 -3.07 11.08
C ILE A 49 5.32 -2.70 12.07
N LEU A 50 4.95 -2.41 13.31
CA LEU A 50 5.86 -1.87 14.32
C LEU A 50 5.95 -2.82 15.51
N ASP A 51 7.16 -3.21 15.91
CA ASP A 51 7.34 -3.77 17.26
C ASP A 51 7.10 -2.68 18.30
N VAL A 52 6.53 -3.07 19.43
CA VAL A 52 6.40 -2.19 20.58
C VAL A 52 7.76 -1.92 21.23
N MET A 53 8.61 -2.95 21.32
CA MET A 53 9.89 -2.89 22.04
C MET A 53 11.06 -2.61 21.10
N LEU A 54 11.21 -1.34 20.69
CA LEU A 54 12.27 -0.93 19.77
C LEU A 54 13.34 -0.09 20.49
N PRO A 55 14.60 -0.17 20.08
CA PRO A 55 15.64 0.71 20.58
C PRO A 55 15.44 2.15 20.07
N GLY A 56 15.81 3.10 20.91
CA GLY A 56 15.74 4.55 20.65
C GLY A 56 14.34 5.14 20.81
N MET A 57 13.34 4.59 20.14
CA MET A 57 11.94 5.04 20.23
C MET A 57 11.01 3.83 20.12
N ASN A 58 10.11 3.66 21.09
CA ASN A 58 9.18 2.53 21.09
C ASN A 58 8.05 2.69 20.04
N GLY A 59 7.40 1.57 19.68
CA GLY A 59 6.35 1.56 18.64
C GLY A 59 5.17 2.46 18.96
N PHE A 60 4.79 2.62 20.23
CA PHE A 60 3.69 3.51 20.62
C PHE A 60 4.04 4.98 20.36
N GLN A 61 5.27 5.39 20.69
CA GLN A 61 5.74 6.75 20.43
C GLN A 61 5.80 7.05 18.93
N ILE A 62 6.19 6.05 18.12
CA ILE A 62 6.16 6.17 16.65
C ILE A 62 4.73 6.42 16.19
N ALA A 63 3.77 5.58 16.60
CA ALA A 63 2.36 5.71 16.20
C ALA A 63 1.78 7.08 16.58
N GLN A 64 2.01 7.56 17.81
CA GLN A 64 1.57 8.88 18.26
C GLN A 64 2.13 10.02 17.39
N LYS A 65 3.43 9.99 17.09
CA LYS A 65 4.06 11.00 16.22
C LYS A 65 3.54 10.98 14.80
N LEU A 66 3.25 9.78 14.27
CA LEU A 66 2.64 9.63 12.93
C LEU A 66 1.24 10.23 12.88
N ARG A 67 0.42 10.00 13.92
CA ARG A 67 -0.93 10.61 13.99
C ARG A 67 -0.86 12.12 14.16
N ALA A 68 0.08 12.63 14.97
CA ALA A 68 0.34 14.06 15.10
C ALA A 68 0.79 14.72 13.78
N ALA A 69 1.50 13.97 12.94
CA ALA A 69 1.91 14.38 11.59
C ALA A 69 0.85 14.12 10.50
N ASN A 70 -0.38 13.70 10.87
CA ASN A 70 -1.47 13.35 9.96
C ASN A 70 -1.13 12.23 8.95
N VAL A 71 -0.23 11.31 9.30
CA VAL A 71 0.03 10.12 8.48
C VAL A 71 -1.14 9.15 8.65
N ALA A 72 -1.88 8.92 7.58
CA ALA A 72 -3.10 8.10 7.57
C ALA A 72 -2.83 6.59 7.41
N ALA A 73 -1.58 6.19 7.13
CA ALA A 73 -1.24 4.78 6.96
C ALA A 73 -1.62 3.97 8.21
N PRO A 74 -2.32 2.83 8.07
CA PRO A 74 -2.65 1.97 9.20
C PRO A 74 -1.41 1.40 9.85
N VAL A 75 -1.51 1.19 11.16
CA VAL A 75 -0.43 0.69 12.01
C VAL A 75 -0.85 -0.63 12.65
N LEU A 76 -0.10 -1.70 12.35
CA LEU A 76 -0.16 -2.99 13.03
C LEU A 76 0.97 -3.07 14.06
N MET A 77 0.62 -3.14 15.33
CA MET A 77 1.61 -3.35 16.40
C MET A 77 1.89 -4.84 16.60
N LEU A 78 3.16 -5.20 16.68
CA LEU A 78 3.60 -6.49 17.17
C LEU A 78 4.01 -6.34 18.65
N THR A 79 3.52 -7.19 19.54
CA THR A 79 3.79 -7.04 20.96
C THR A 79 3.95 -8.39 21.67
N ALA A 80 4.93 -8.49 22.54
CA ALA A 80 5.04 -9.61 23.48
C ALA A 80 4.09 -9.47 24.68
N LYS A 81 3.46 -8.29 24.86
CA LYS A 81 2.61 -7.97 26.00
C LYS A 81 1.16 -8.33 25.72
N SER A 82 0.62 -9.26 26.51
CA SER A 82 -0.76 -9.74 26.40
C SER A 82 -1.71 -9.11 27.44
N SER A 83 -1.22 -8.17 28.29
CA SER A 83 -2.05 -7.60 29.35
C SER A 83 -3.14 -6.68 28.77
N LEU A 84 -4.30 -6.66 29.44
CA LEU A 84 -5.43 -5.81 29.04
C LEU A 84 -5.04 -4.32 29.08
N GLU A 85 -4.21 -3.92 30.06
CA GLU A 85 -3.73 -2.55 30.25
C GLU A 85 -2.83 -2.08 29.09
N ASP A 86 -1.93 -2.94 28.60
CA ASP A 86 -1.08 -2.62 27.45
C ASP A 86 -1.88 -2.48 26.14
N ARG A 87 -2.99 -3.24 26.00
CA ARG A 87 -3.90 -3.15 24.86
C ARG A 87 -4.72 -1.85 24.88
N VAL A 88 -5.19 -1.43 26.04
CA VAL A 88 -5.94 -0.16 26.22
C VAL A 88 -5.01 1.03 25.96
N HIS A 89 -3.83 1.04 26.54
CA HIS A 89 -2.80 2.06 26.27
C HIS A 89 -2.41 2.13 24.80
N GLY A 90 -2.42 0.97 24.16
CA GLY A 90 -2.09 0.86 22.74
C GLY A 90 -3.16 1.46 21.83
N LEU A 91 -4.44 1.24 22.09
CA LEU A 91 -5.55 1.83 21.30
C LEU A 91 -5.53 3.36 21.38
N ASP A 92 -5.19 3.93 22.53
CA ASP A 92 -5.02 5.38 22.71
C ASP A 92 -3.77 5.93 22.00
N SER A 93 -2.79 5.07 21.64
CA SER A 93 -1.57 5.47 20.93
C SER A 93 -1.73 5.68 19.44
N GLY A 94 -2.90 5.38 18.84
CA GLY A 94 -3.18 5.55 17.43
C GLY A 94 -2.81 4.36 16.54
N ALA A 95 -2.58 3.17 17.10
CA ALA A 95 -2.49 1.93 16.37
C ALA A 95 -3.88 1.42 15.94
N ASP A 96 -3.95 0.77 14.77
CA ASP A 96 -5.21 0.28 14.21
C ASP A 96 -5.47 -1.20 14.56
N TYR A 97 -4.41 -1.94 14.87
CA TYR A 97 -4.51 -3.34 15.29
C TYR A 97 -3.29 -3.79 16.08
N TYR A 98 -3.48 -4.85 16.87
CA TYR A 98 -2.46 -5.49 17.72
C TYR A 98 -2.38 -6.97 17.42
N LEU A 99 -1.15 -7.48 17.25
CA LEU A 99 -0.87 -8.89 17.09
C LEU A 99 0.15 -9.31 18.16
N THR A 100 -0.23 -10.27 19.00
CA THR A 100 0.63 -10.72 20.10
C THR A 100 1.63 -11.77 19.63
N LYS A 101 2.89 -11.60 20.03
CA LYS A 101 3.95 -12.60 19.82
C LYS A 101 3.84 -13.72 20.90
N PRO A 102 3.96 -15.02 20.55
CA PRO A 102 4.12 -15.55 19.21
C PRO A 102 2.79 -15.55 18.42
N PHE A 103 2.87 -15.38 17.11
CA PHE A 103 1.73 -15.42 16.17
C PHE A 103 2.00 -16.36 15.02
N GLU A 104 0.94 -16.89 14.43
CA GLU A 104 1.04 -17.70 13.22
C GLU A 104 1.16 -16.82 11.96
N PRO A 105 1.91 -17.26 10.93
CA PRO A 105 2.04 -16.52 9.66
C PRO A 105 0.70 -16.14 9.02
N GLU A 106 -0.27 -17.04 9.07
CA GLU A 106 -1.62 -16.84 8.53
C GLU A 106 -2.37 -15.74 9.26
N GLU A 107 -2.18 -15.61 10.58
CA GLU A 107 -2.79 -14.57 11.40
C GLU A 107 -2.24 -13.19 11.03
N LEU A 108 -0.91 -13.06 10.92
CA LEU A 108 -0.28 -11.83 10.43
C LEU A 108 -0.82 -11.42 9.07
N LEU A 109 -0.86 -12.37 8.11
CA LEU A 109 -1.35 -12.10 6.77
C LEU A 109 -2.83 -11.69 6.75
N ALA A 110 -3.66 -12.26 7.62
CA ALA A 110 -5.06 -11.86 7.78
C ALA A 110 -5.20 -10.43 8.31
N CYS A 111 -4.39 -10.05 9.32
CA CYS A 111 -4.34 -8.69 9.85
C CYS A 111 -3.91 -7.69 8.79
N VAL A 112 -2.84 -7.98 8.06
CA VAL A 112 -2.33 -7.14 6.96
C VAL A 112 -3.40 -6.91 5.90
N ARG A 113 -4.05 -7.97 5.41
CA ARG A 113 -5.15 -7.84 4.43
C ARG A 113 -6.30 -6.99 4.97
N THR A 114 -6.68 -7.17 6.24
CA THR A 114 -7.78 -6.45 6.85
C THR A 114 -7.50 -4.95 6.98
N LEU A 115 -6.28 -4.60 7.41
CA LEU A 115 -5.87 -3.21 7.56
C LEU A 115 -5.76 -2.50 6.21
N LEU A 116 -5.13 -3.15 5.23
CA LEU A 116 -5.02 -2.59 3.88
C LEU A 116 -6.38 -2.41 3.20
N ARG A 117 -7.36 -3.26 3.51
CA ARG A 117 -8.74 -3.12 3.04
C ARG A 117 -9.43 -1.87 3.60
N ARG A 118 -9.21 -1.53 4.87
CA ARG A 118 -9.82 -0.35 5.52
C ARG A 118 -9.29 0.98 4.96
N SER A 119 -8.05 0.99 4.46
CA SER A 119 -7.39 2.19 3.92
C SER A 119 -7.80 2.55 2.49
N GLY A 120 -8.43 1.65 1.76
CA GLY A 120 -8.87 1.89 0.38
C GLY A 120 -10.34 1.60 0.24
N GLY A 121 -11.20 2.61 0.12
CA GLY A 121 -12.63 2.64 -0.20
C GLY A 121 -13.44 1.32 -0.25
N PRO A 122 -14.73 1.33 -0.54
CA PRO A 122 -15.59 0.15 -0.43
C PRO A 122 -15.14 -0.98 -1.37
N LEU A 123 -14.49 -2.01 -0.80
CA LEU A 123 -14.20 -3.25 -1.51
C LEU A 123 -15.46 -4.14 -1.52
N ARG A 124 -15.84 -4.60 -2.69
CA ARG A 124 -16.76 -5.74 -2.81
C ARG A 124 -16.07 -7.01 -2.31
N GLU A 125 -16.85 -8.00 -1.85
CA GLU A 125 -16.43 -9.25 -1.20
C GLU A 125 -15.42 -10.13 -1.97
N SER A 126 -15.02 -9.76 -3.19
CA SER A 126 -14.14 -10.53 -4.07
C SER A 126 -12.64 -10.19 -4.01
N GLY A 127 -12.20 -9.25 -3.16
CA GLY A 127 -10.78 -8.83 -3.10
C GLY A 127 -10.29 -8.02 -4.31
N ALA A 128 -11.17 -7.66 -5.24
CA ALA A 128 -10.85 -6.86 -6.41
C ALA A 128 -11.04 -5.35 -6.14
N LEU A 129 -10.08 -4.54 -6.58
CA LEU A 129 -10.16 -3.08 -6.54
C LEU A 129 -10.90 -2.58 -7.78
N THR A 130 -12.01 -1.86 -7.59
CA THR A 130 -12.85 -1.41 -8.71
C THR A 130 -12.91 0.11 -8.81
N TRP A 131 -12.93 0.63 -10.05
CA TRP A 131 -13.21 2.03 -10.36
C TRP A 131 -13.79 2.15 -11.78
N GLY A 132 -14.95 2.81 -11.90
CA GLY A 132 -15.71 2.81 -13.15
C GLY A 132 -16.09 1.39 -13.58
N ASP A 133 -15.77 1.03 -14.82
CA ASP A 133 -15.98 -0.30 -15.39
C ASP A 133 -14.80 -1.28 -15.21
N LEU A 134 -13.76 -0.84 -14.51
CA LEU A 134 -12.56 -1.64 -14.27
C LEU A 134 -12.60 -2.41 -12.95
N SER A 135 -12.03 -3.61 -12.96
CA SER A 135 -11.77 -4.43 -11.79
C SER A 135 -10.34 -4.98 -11.83
N LEU A 136 -9.57 -4.73 -10.78
CA LEU A 136 -8.19 -5.17 -10.63
C LEU A 136 -8.09 -6.22 -9.53
N GLU A 137 -7.70 -7.44 -9.89
CA GLU A 137 -7.54 -8.55 -8.97
C GLU A 137 -6.11 -8.67 -8.45
N GLN A 138 -5.96 -8.65 -7.13
CA GLN A 138 -4.65 -8.61 -6.48
C GLN A 138 -3.87 -9.94 -6.64
N GLY A 139 -4.53 -11.09 -6.50
CA GLY A 139 -3.86 -12.40 -6.50
C GLY A 139 -3.31 -12.81 -7.86
N THR A 140 -3.96 -12.41 -8.94
CA THR A 140 -3.66 -12.83 -10.31
C THR A 140 -2.98 -11.76 -11.15
N PHE A 141 -2.90 -10.51 -10.66
CA PHE A 141 -2.47 -9.33 -11.42
C PHE A 141 -3.31 -9.12 -12.69
N THR A 142 -4.59 -9.44 -12.63
CA THR A 142 -5.51 -9.33 -13.75
C THR A 142 -6.32 -8.05 -13.66
N LEU A 143 -6.34 -7.28 -14.74
CA LEU A 143 -7.22 -6.13 -14.92
C LEU A 143 -8.33 -6.54 -15.88
N SER A 144 -9.58 -6.35 -15.48
CA SER A 144 -10.77 -6.74 -16.26
C SER A 144 -11.73 -5.57 -16.46
N CYS A 145 -12.50 -5.65 -17.56
CA CYS A 145 -13.60 -4.77 -17.90
C CYS A 145 -14.71 -5.61 -18.56
N GLY A 146 -15.81 -5.84 -17.86
CA GLY A 146 -16.84 -6.79 -18.31
C GLY A 146 -16.24 -8.18 -18.51
N ASP A 147 -16.44 -8.77 -19.69
CA ASP A 147 -15.94 -10.12 -20.05
C ASP A 147 -14.49 -10.14 -20.56
N ARG A 148 -13.81 -8.98 -20.59
CA ARG A 148 -12.44 -8.86 -21.09
C ARG A 148 -11.46 -8.73 -19.94
N GLU A 149 -10.31 -9.40 -20.12
CA GLU A 149 -9.27 -9.34 -19.13
C GLU A 149 -7.88 -9.24 -19.77
N VAL A 150 -6.94 -8.64 -19.06
CA VAL A 150 -5.51 -8.60 -19.41
C VAL A 150 -4.67 -8.80 -18.18
N ARG A 151 -3.58 -9.53 -18.33
CA ARG A 151 -2.59 -9.65 -17.25
C ARG A 151 -1.64 -8.47 -17.24
N LEU A 152 -1.37 -7.96 -16.04
CA LEU A 152 -0.41 -6.89 -15.81
C LEU A 152 0.93 -7.47 -15.35
N SER A 153 2.03 -6.83 -15.74
CA SER A 153 3.31 -7.02 -15.07
C SER A 153 3.25 -6.41 -13.67
N ARG A 154 4.20 -6.75 -12.80
CA ARG A 154 4.22 -6.23 -11.43
C ARG A 154 4.17 -4.69 -11.38
N ARG A 155 4.98 -4.01 -12.18
CA ARG A 155 5.03 -2.53 -12.22
C ARG A 155 3.76 -1.89 -12.77
N GLU A 156 3.16 -2.51 -13.79
CA GLU A 156 1.86 -2.07 -14.32
C GLU A 156 0.75 -2.24 -13.28
N TYR A 157 0.78 -3.34 -12.53
CA TYR A 157 -0.16 -3.60 -11.44
C TYR A 157 -0.02 -2.53 -10.35
N ASP A 158 1.19 -2.30 -9.83
CA ASP A 158 1.45 -1.35 -8.75
C ASP A 158 1.01 0.08 -9.14
N LEU A 159 1.26 0.49 -10.41
CA LEU A 159 0.78 1.77 -10.94
C LEU A 159 -0.74 1.82 -11.08
N MET A 160 -1.35 0.76 -11.64
CA MET A 160 -2.80 0.71 -11.83
C MET A 160 -3.53 0.68 -10.50
N GLU A 161 -3.04 -0.08 -9.53
CA GLU A 161 -3.57 -0.12 -8.17
C GLU A 161 -3.56 1.29 -7.54
N LEU A 162 -2.44 2.02 -7.66
CA LEU A 162 -2.32 3.36 -7.11
C LEU A 162 -3.29 4.34 -7.76
N LEU A 163 -3.45 4.26 -9.08
CA LEU A 163 -4.42 5.10 -9.82
C LEU A 163 -5.87 4.76 -9.44
N LEU A 164 -6.23 3.48 -9.36
CA LEU A 164 -7.58 3.06 -8.97
C LEU A 164 -7.96 3.48 -7.55
N ARG A 165 -7.00 3.42 -6.60
CA ARG A 165 -7.22 3.87 -5.21
C ARG A 165 -7.46 5.36 -5.10
N ASN A 166 -6.82 6.16 -5.97
CA ASN A 166 -6.96 7.61 -5.98
C ASN A 166 -8.08 8.09 -6.93
N GLY A 167 -8.52 7.26 -7.88
CA GLY A 167 -9.60 7.55 -8.80
C GLY A 167 -9.35 8.85 -9.59
N SER A 168 -10.24 9.81 -9.45
CA SER A 168 -10.15 11.12 -10.11
C SER A 168 -9.16 12.09 -9.45
N GLN A 169 -8.59 11.74 -8.29
CA GLN A 169 -7.57 12.57 -7.65
C GLN A 169 -6.23 12.45 -8.39
N VAL A 170 -5.48 13.55 -8.42
CA VAL A 170 -4.18 13.58 -9.10
C VAL A 170 -3.13 12.88 -8.25
N VAL A 171 -2.45 11.90 -8.83
CA VAL A 171 -1.25 11.29 -8.26
C VAL A 171 -0.05 11.89 -8.99
N THR A 172 0.87 12.51 -8.24
CA THR A 172 2.05 13.16 -8.83
C THR A 172 3.02 12.14 -9.43
N LYS A 173 3.83 12.56 -10.41
CA LYS A 173 4.88 11.70 -10.96
C LYS A 173 5.84 11.19 -9.89
N GLU A 174 6.23 12.07 -8.96
CA GLU A 174 7.09 11.74 -7.84
C GLU A 174 6.47 10.68 -6.94
N GLN A 175 5.17 10.82 -6.57
CA GLN A 175 4.46 9.80 -5.80
C GLN A 175 4.42 8.45 -6.51
N LEU A 176 4.16 8.43 -7.83
CA LEU A 176 4.18 7.22 -8.63
C LEU A 176 5.56 6.59 -8.66
N LEU A 177 6.61 7.40 -8.88
CA LEU A 177 7.99 6.93 -8.91
C LEU A 177 8.40 6.30 -7.57
N VAL A 178 8.21 7.04 -6.49
CA VAL A 178 8.63 6.60 -5.15
C VAL A 178 7.84 5.38 -4.66
N LYS A 179 6.52 5.36 -4.84
CA LYS A 179 5.69 4.21 -4.41
C LYS A 179 5.94 2.94 -5.21
N VAL A 180 6.26 3.03 -6.50
CA VAL A 180 6.42 1.86 -7.38
C VAL A 180 7.88 1.43 -7.49
N TRP A 181 8.84 2.35 -7.51
CA TRP A 181 10.27 2.02 -7.66
C TRP A 181 11.09 2.22 -6.38
N GLY A 182 10.66 3.07 -5.45
CA GLY A 182 11.37 3.39 -4.22
C GLY A 182 12.30 4.60 -4.37
N TYR A 183 12.79 5.13 -3.23
CA TYR A 183 13.67 6.31 -3.21
C TYR A 183 15.05 6.05 -3.83
N ASP A 184 15.61 4.85 -3.60
CA ASP A 184 16.98 4.49 -4.04
C ASP A 184 17.01 3.95 -5.47
N SER A 185 15.91 4.03 -6.20
CA SER A 185 15.87 3.54 -7.57
C SER A 185 16.55 4.55 -8.51
N GLN A 186 17.38 4.05 -9.43
CA GLN A 186 17.87 4.83 -10.58
C GLN A 186 16.77 5.05 -11.64
N ALA A 187 15.49 4.88 -11.25
CA ALA A 187 14.36 5.07 -12.14
C ALA A 187 14.14 6.58 -12.34
N GLU A 188 14.13 7.02 -13.59
CA GLU A 188 13.86 8.39 -14.00
C GLU A 188 12.35 8.59 -14.27
N ASP A 189 11.93 9.84 -14.39
CA ASP A 189 10.55 10.23 -14.76
C ASP A 189 10.04 9.53 -16.02
N ASN A 190 10.93 9.24 -16.97
CA ASN A 190 10.62 8.50 -18.19
C ASN A 190 10.04 7.11 -17.95
N ASN A 191 10.41 6.44 -16.84
CA ASN A 191 9.89 5.11 -16.51
C ASN A 191 8.38 5.17 -16.24
N VAL A 192 7.90 6.16 -15.51
CA VAL A 192 6.48 6.35 -15.24
C VAL A 192 5.72 6.53 -16.57
N GLU A 193 6.22 7.36 -17.48
CA GLU A 193 5.57 7.65 -18.76
C GLU A 193 5.46 6.41 -19.65
N VAL A 194 6.50 5.58 -19.69
CA VAL A 194 6.51 4.33 -20.46
C VAL A 194 5.42 3.37 -19.93
N TYR A 195 5.37 3.17 -18.61
CA TYR A 195 4.37 2.26 -18.01
C TYR A 195 2.94 2.80 -18.12
N ILE A 196 2.74 4.11 -17.99
CA ILE A 196 1.44 4.75 -18.29
C ILE A 196 1.03 4.51 -19.74
N SER A 197 1.96 4.56 -20.70
CA SER A 197 1.68 4.22 -22.09
C SER A 197 1.25 2.75 -22.26
N PHE A 198 1.88 1.83 -21.53
CA PHE A 198 1.48 0.41 -21.57
C PHE A 198 0.07 0.22 -20.98
N LEU A 199 -0.22 0.84 -19.85
CA LEU A 199 -1.54 0.79 -19.23
C LEU A 199 -2.62 1.37 -20.15
N ARG A 200 -2.38 2.50 -20.81
CA ARG A 200 -3.33 3.09 -21.78
C ARG A 200 -3.66 2.13 -22.92
N ARG A 201 -2.65 1.43 -23.48
CA ARG A 201 -2.88 0.40 -24.51
C ARG A 201 -3.74 -0.74 -24.01
N LYS A 202 -3.52 -1.19 -22.76
CA LYS A 202 -4.31 -2.24 -22.14
C LYS A 202 -5.75 -1.79 -21.87
N LEU A 203 -5.98 -0.57 -21.41
CA LEU A 203 -7.32 0.01 -21.26
C LEU A 203 -8.06 0.09 -22.60
N THR A 204 -7.37 0.48 -23.67
CA THR A 204 -7.94 0.47 -25.03
C THR A 204 -8.32 -0.95 -25.48
N HIS A 205 -7.45 -1.94 -25.21
CA HIS A 205 -7.74 -3.35 -25.53
C HIS A 205 -8.96 -3.88 -24.77
N LEU A 206 -9.11 -3.51 -23.50
CA LEU A 206 -10.27 -3.84 -22.68
C LEU A 206 -11.55 -3.12 -23.13
N ARG A 207 -11.44 -2.11 -23.96
CA ARG A 207 -12.53 -1.17 -24.35
C ARG A 207 -13.19 -0.51 -23.15
N SER A 208 -12.41 -0.22 -22.11
CA SER A 208 -12.87 0.47 -20.93
C SER A 208 -13.25 1.93 -21.24
N THR A 209 -14.28 2.43 -20.57
CA THR A 209 -14.64 3.86 -20.56
C THR A 209 -13.67 4.67 -19.71
N VAL A 210 -12.91 4.00 -18.85
CA VAL A 210 -11.89 4.62 -17.98
C VAL A 210 -10.65 4.95 -18.79
N LYS A 211 -10.14 6.18 -18.59
CA LYS A 211 -8.91 6.67 -19.22
C LYS A 211 -7.93 7.23 -18.19
N ILE A 212 -6.64 7.09 -18.46
CA ILE A 212 -5.60 7.75 -17.67
C ILE A 212 -5.33 9.12 -18.28
N LYS A 213 -5.77 10.18 -17.60
CA LYS A 213 -5.54 11.58 -17.98
C LYS A 213 -4.18 12.04 -17.49
N THR A 214 -3.42 12.75 -18.34
CA THR A 214 -2.22 13.47 -17.94
C THR A 214 -2.57 14.91 -17.58
N LEU A 215 -2.19 15.34 -16.37
CA LEU A 215 -2.17 16.76 -16.01
C LEU A 215 -0.73 17.24 -16.12
N ARG A 216 -0.47 18.11 -17.10
CA ARG A 216 0.89 18.60 -17.38
C ARG A 216 1.50 19.19 -16.12
N MET A 217 2.77 18.84 -15.85
CA MET A 217 3.57 19.25 -14.69
C MET A 217 3.04 18.78 -13.32
N LEU A 218 1.90 18.11 -13.23
CA LEU A 218 1.31 17.65 -11.97
C LEU A 218 1.38 16.11 -11.84
N GLY A 219 0.84 15.36 -12.80
CA GLY A 219 0.79 13.91 -12.67
C GLY A 219 -0.32 13.27 -13.51
N TYR A 220 -0.94 12.23 -12.93
CA TYR A 220 -1.96 11.42 -13.61
C TYR A 220 -3.16 11.21 -12.71
N CYS A 221 -4.33 11.07 -13.31
CA CYS A 221 -5.56 10.64 -12.62
C CYS A 221 -6.40 9.77 -13.56
N LEU A 222 -7.39 9.09 -13.01
CA LEU A 222 -8.41 8.41 -13.82
C LEU A 222 -9.54 9.37 -14.17
N THR A 223 -10.07 9.20 -15.36
CA THR A 223 -11.31 9.85 -15.81
C THR A 223 -12.18 8.81 -16.48
N GLN A 224 -13.49 8.99 -16.42
CA GLN A 224 -14.44 8.17 -17.15
C GLN A 224 -15.08 9.05 -18.21
N ASP A 225 -15.07 8.59 -19.47
CA ASP A 225 -15.88 9.24 -20.49
C ASP A 225 -17.35 8.96 -20.13
N GLU A 226 -18.15 10.00 -19.93
CA GLU A 226 -19.59 9.84 -19.92
C GLU A 226 -19.97 9.28 -21.29
N GLU A 227 -20.55 8.07 -21.32
CA GLU A 227 -21.17 7.58 -22.54
C GLU A 227 -22.18 8.63 -22.97
N ALA A 228 -22.01 9.19 -24.17
CA ALA A 228 -23.08 9.91 -24.81
C ALA A 228 -24.26 8.93 -24.89
N GLN A 229 -25.24 9.09 -24.02
CA GLN A 229 -26.49 8.35 -24.12
C GLN A 229 -27.04 8.57 -25.55
N PRO A 230 -27.40 7.48 -26.22
CA PRO A 230 -27.99 7.57 -27.56
C PRO A 230 -29.34 8.27 -27.55
#